data_227ff8762451bc6c1e1347bd968bfa56
#
_entry.id   227ff8762451bc6c1e1347bd968bfa56
#
_cell.length_a   1.000
_cell.length_b   1.000
_cell.length_c   1.000
_cell.angle_alpha   90.00
_cell.angle_beta   90.00
_cell.angle_gamma   90.00
#
_symmetry.space_group_name_H-M   'P 1'
#
loop_
_entity.id
_entity.type
_entity.pdbx_description
1 polymer ?
#
loop_
_entity_poly.entity_id
_entity_poly.type
_entity_poly.pdbx_seq_one_letter_code
_entity_poly.pdbx_strand_id
1 'polypeptide(L)'
;ILEKVDPGFGSSLLVKKHTEFLKTHKASWHFHPELELVYVNKGQGKRHIGNHLSYFNNSQLLLIGPNLPHNGFTDRLTTNGFETLIQFKEDFLGEDFFQIPEMKKIKELFERSKKGILFGIETKKKIGFKLEKLVEKKGFKKLLVFLEILNILSKTEDYTILNVDGYVVETELQDSAKLD
;
A
#
# COMPACT_ATOMS: atom_id res chain seq x y z
N ILE A 1 3.20 0.43 -16.82
CA ILE A 1 2.64 -0.92 -17.10
C ILE A 1 1.51 -1.17 -16.09
N LEU A 2 0.35 -1.60 -16.58
CA LEU A 2 -0.75 -2.05 -15.72
C LEU A 2 -0.39 -3.41 -15.13
N GLU A 3 -0.34 -3.51 -13.80
CA GLU A 3 -0.19 -4.77 -13.09
C GLU A 3 -1.55 -5.39 -12.81
N LYS A 4 -1.67 -6.70 -13.03
CA LYS A 4 -2.87 -7.45 -12.70
C LYS A 4 -2.70 -8.12 -11.33
N VAL A 5 -3.56 -7.74 -10.39
CA VAL A 5 -3.57 -8.28 -9.02
C VAL A 5 -4.67 -9.33 -8.90
N ASP A 6 -4.31 -10.52 -8.40
CA ASP A 6 -5.25 -11.61 -8.14
C ASP A 6 -5.07 -12.13 -6.70
N PRO A 7 -6.04 -11.87 -5.80
CA PRO A 7 -5.97 -12.34 -4.42
C PRO A 7 -6.16 -13.86 -4.27
N GLY A 8 -6.52 -14.55 -5.36
CA GLY A 8 -6.81 -15.95 -5.36
C GLY A 8 -8.24 -16.29 -4.90
N PHE A 9 -8.61 -17.57 -5.06
CA PHE A 9 -9.94 -18.06 -4.74
C PHE A 9 -10.25 -17.93 -3.23
N GLY A 10 -11.42 -17.39 -2.91
CA GLY A 10 -11.90 -17.25 -1.53
C GLY A 10 -11.23 -16.17 -0.70
N SER A 11 -10.50 -15.23 -1.33
CA SER A 11 -9.89 -14.09 -0.64
C SER A 11 -10.22 -12.76 -1.32
N SER A 12 -10.54 -11.75 -0.53
CA SER A 12 -10.70 -10.34 -0.97
C SER A 12 -9.40 -9.53 -0.80
N LEU A 13 -8.39 -10.11 -0.15
CA LEU A 13 -7.10 -9.50 0.14
C LEU A 13 -5.98 -10.35 -0.44
N LEU A 14 -5.06 -9.71 -1.18
CA LEU A 14 -3.79 -10.33 -1.52
C LEU A 14 -2.77 -9.94 -0.45
N VAL A 15 -2.23 -10.92 0.26
CA VAL A 15 -1.21 -10.71 1.29
C VAL A 15 0.04 -11.48 0.90
N LYS A 16 1.16 -10.78 0.77
CA LYS A 16 2.48 -11.35 0.48
C LYS A 16 3.47 -10.96 1.56
N LYS A 17 4.35 -11.89 1.92
CA LYS A 17 5.51 -11.62 2.78
C LYS A 17 6.77 -12.07 2.05
N HIS A 18 7.72 -11.16 1.91
CA HIS A 18 9.03 -11.41 1.29
C HIS A 18 10.12 -11.32 2.36
N THR A 19 10.94 -12.35 2.46
CA THR A 19 12.09 -12.42 3.40
C THR A 19 13.43 -12.30 2.72
N GLU A 20 13.45 -12.46 1.38
CA GLU A 20 14.62 -12.33 0.54
C GLU A 20 14.25 -11.60 -0.74
N PHE A 21 15.08 -10.64 -1.13
CA PHE A 21 14.98 -9.99 -2.43
C PHE A 21 16.08 -10.52 -3.34
N LEU A 22 15.69 -11.32 -4.30
CA LEU A 22 16.58 -11.75 -5.36
C LEU A 22 16.89 -10.54 -6.25
N LYS A 23 18.15 -10.30 -6.56
CA LYS A 23 18.63 -9.20 -7.42
C LYS A 23 17.98 -9.13 -8.80
N THR A 24 17.22 -10.14 -9.18
CA THR A 24 16.52 -10.28 -10.47
C THR A 24 15.13 -9.65 -10.49
N HIS A 25 14.53 -9.32 -9.35
CA HIS A 25 13.23 -8.66 -9.28
C HIS A 25 13.40 -7.14 -9.16
N LYS A 26 13.83 -6.51 -10.24
CA LYS A 26 13.62 -5.07 -10.39
C LYS A 26 12.13 -4.87 -10.65
N ALA A 27 11.40 -4.47 -9.63
CA ALA A 27 10.03 -4.04 -9.80
C ALA A 27 10.00 -2.86 -10.78
N SER A 28 9.36 -3.07 -11.90
CA SER A 28 9.20 -2.04 -12.93
C SER A 28 8.23 -0.96 -12.48
N TRP A 29 8.27 0.18 -13.14
CA TRP A 29 7.26 1.22 -13.01
C TRP A 29 5.90 0.68 -13.45
N HIS A 30 4.94 0.65 -12.53
CA HIS A 30 3.62 0.05 -12.73
C HIS A 30 2.52 0.78 -11.97
N PHE A 31 1.29 0.45 -12.25
CA PHE A 31 0.11 0.87 -11.51
C PHE A 31 -0.95 -0.24 -11.55
N HIS A 32 -1.87 -0.20 -10.63
CA HIS A 32 -3.01 -1.13 -10.54
C HIS A 32 -4.19 -0.45 -9.82
N PRO A 33 -5.44 -0.92 -10.02
CA PRO A 33 -6.62 -0.31 -9.43
C PRO A 33 -6.78 -0.57 -7.92
N GLU A 34 -6.01 -1.47 -7.35
CA GLU A 34 -6.01 -1.79 -5.93
C GLU A 34 -5.24 -0.73 -5.11
N LEU A 35 -5.61 -0.58 -3.84
CA LEU A 35 -4.74 0.05 -2.85
C LEU A 35 -3.65 -0.93 -2.44
N GLU A 36 -2.51 -0.39 -2.03
CA GLU A 36 -1.37 -1.18 -1.59
C GLU A 36 -0.82 -0.65 -0.26
N LEU A 37 -0.87 -1.49 0.78
CA LEU A 37 -0.24 -1.22 2.07
C LEU A 37 1.09 -1.99 2.13
N VAL A 38 2.19 -1.26 2.26
CA VAL A 38 3.55 -1.81 2.29
C VAL A 38 4.19 -1.53 3.63
N TYR A 39 4.66 -2.58 4.28
CA TYR A 39 5.47 -2.51 5.49
C TYR A 39 6.82 -3.20 5.27
N VAL A 40 7.91 -2.48 5.50
CA VAL A 40 9.26 -3.03 5.50
C VAL A 40 9.83 -2.96 6.90
N ASN A 41 10.33 -4.09 7.37
CA ASN A 41 11.08 -4.19 8.62
C ASN A 41 12.52 -4.63 8.28
N LYS A 42 13.50 -3.80 8.66
CA LYS A 42 14.93 -4.01 8.42
C LYS A 42 15.30 -4.17 6.94
N GLY A 43 15.05 -3.13 6.19
CA GLY A 43 15.40 -3.04 4.78
C GLY A 43 15.79 -1.63 4.38
N GLN A 44 16.16 -1.47 3.13
CA GLN A 44 16.44 -0.17 2.52
C GLN A 44 15.97 -0.16 1.08
N GLY A 45 15.67 1.01 0.57
CA GLY A 45 15.22 1.15 -0.79
C GLY A 45 14.86 2.57 -1.18
N LYS A 46 14.30 2.66 -2.37
CA LYS A 46 13.92 3.90 -3.04
C LYS A 46 12.40 3.97 -3.14
N ARG A 47 11.81 5.07 -2.65
CA ARG A 47 10.40 5.37 -2.86
C ARG A 47 10.25 6.23 -4.11
N HIS A 48 9.82 5.65 -5.19
CA HIS A 48 9.39 6.38 -6.38
C HIS A 48 7.89 6.15 -6.56
N ILE A 49 7.08 7.14 -6.19
CA ILE A 49 5.62 7.07 -6.12
C ILE A 49 5.08 8.36 -6.72
N GLY A 50 4.45 8.26 -7.89
CA GLY A 50 4.07 9.45 -8.63
C GLY A 50 5.29 10.33 -8.92
N ASN A 51 5.23 11.60 -8.54
CA ASN A 51 6.36 12.56 -8.65
C ASN A 51 7.31 12.53 -7.44
N HIS A 52 6.97 11.75 -6.41
CA HIS A 52 7.78 11.69 -5.20
C HIS A 52 8.96 10.74 -5.36
N LEU A 53 10.14 11.22 -5.01
CA LEU A 53 11.38 10.45 -4.96
C LEU A 53 12.07 10.65 -3.62
N SER A 54 12.22 9.59 -2.86
CA SER A 54 12.98 9.57 -1.61
C SER A 54 13.56 8.20 -1.35
N TYR A 55 14.30 8.07 -0.25
CA TYR A 55 14.92 6.82 0.17
C TYR A 55 14.51 6.49 1.59
N PHE A 56 14.50 5.20 1.94
CA PHE A 56 14.37 4.77 3.32
C PHE A 56 15.53 3.86 3.70
N ASN A 57 15.85 3.89 4.97
CA ASN A 57 16.84 3.03 5.59
C ASN A 57 16.24 2.48 6.88
N ASN A 58 16.27 1.17 7.04
CA ASN A 58 15.74 0.38 8.14
C ASN A 58 14.26 -0.02 8.00
N SER A 59 13.31 0.89 7.95
CA SER A 59 11.89 0.52 7.92
C SER A 59 11.01 1.59 7.29
N GLN A 60 9.84 1.17 6.77
CA GLN A 60 8.82 2.08 6.27
C GLN A 60 7.42 1.48 6.36
N LEU A 61 6.41 2.34 6.40
CA LEU A 61 5.00 2.00 6.24
C LEU A 61 4.36 2.99 5.27
N LEU A 62 3.85 2.48 4.16
CA LEU A 62 3.26 3.24 3.06
C LEU A 62 1.84 2.76 2.76
N LEU A 63 0.95 3.68 2.40
CA LEU A 63 -0.32 3.36 1.74
C LEU A 63 -0.40 4.09 0.40
N ILE A 64 -0.53 3.30 -0.67
CA ILE A 64 -0.63 3.78 -2.04
C ILE A 64 -2.05 3.56 -2.52
N GLY A 65 -2.64 4.62 -3.06
CA GLY A 65 -4.01 4.59 -3.57
C GLY A 65 -4.13 3.96 -4.97
N PRO A 66 -5.38 3.78 -5.42
CA PRO A 66 -5.66 3.21 -6.73
C PRO A 66 -5.00 4.00 -7.85
N ASN A 67 -4.43 3.28 -8.81
CA ASN A 67 -3.84 3.81 -10.06
C ASN A 67 -2.71 4.82 -9.88
N LEU A 68 -2.13 4.95 -8.68
CA LEU A 68 -0.96 5.78 -8.45
C LEU A 68 0.31 5.05 -8.91
N PRO A 69 1.01 5.51 -9.96
CA PRO A 69 2.18 4.82 -10.48
C PRO A 69 3.32 4.79 -9.46
N HIS A 70 3.98 3.65 -9.37
CA HIS A 70 5.10 3.45 -8.45
C HIS A 70 6.03 2.34 -8.91
N ASN A 71 7.24 2.32 -8.34
CA ASN A 71 8.17 1.21 -8.43
C ASN A 71 8.03 0.29 -7.22
N GLY A 72 8.58 -0.90 -7.29
CA GLY A 72 8.86 -1.67 -6.08
C GLY A 72 9.83 -0.90 -5.17
N PHE A 73 9.64 -1.01 -3.86
CA PHE A 73 10.27 -0.09 -2.91
C PHE A 73 11.54 -0.65 -2.29
N THR A 74 11.62 -1.96 -2.09
CA THR A 74 12.71 -2.55 -1.33
C THR A 74 13.82 -3.03 -2.25
N ASP A 75 15.00 -2.43 -2.14
CA ASP A 75 16.19 -2.84 -2.87
C ASP A 75 16.93 -3.97 -2.13
N ARG A 76 16.89 -3.94 -0.81
CA ARG A 76 17.60 -4.88 0.05
C ARG A 76 16.92 -5.06 1.40
N LEU A 77 16.80 -6.30 1.85
CA LEU A 77 16.49 -6.65 3.23
C LEU A 77 17.79 -6.99 3.97
N THR A 78 17.90 -6.52 5.22
CA THR A 78 18.99 -6.90 6.10
C THR A 78 18.64 -8.20 6.85
N THR A 79 19.56 -8.74 7.64
CA THR A 79 19.35 -9.99 8.38
C THR A 79 18.07 -9.99 9.19
N ASN A 80 17.23 -10.99 8.98
CA ASN A 80 15.87 -11.09 9.55
C ASN A 80 14.92 -9.96 9.15
N GLY A 81 15.23 -9.24 8.08
CA GLY A 81 14.32 -8.26 7.48
C GLY A 81 13.23 -8.91 6.64
N PHE A 82 12.11 -8.23 6.49
CA PHE A 82 11.01 -8.66 5.62
C PHE A 82 10.20 -7.48 5.12
N GLU A 83 9.49 -7.71 4.02
CA GLU A 83 8.46 -6.84 3.49
C GLU A 83 7.12 -7.55 3.54
N THR A 84 6.09 -6.88 4.03
CA THR A 84 4.70 -7.33 3.94
C THR A 84 3.94 -6.39 3.03
N LEU A 85 3.25 -6.96 2.06
CA LEU A 85 2.44 -6.29 1.06
C LEU A 85 1.00 -6.75 1.17
N ILE A 86 0.06 -5.80 1.23
CA ILE A 86 -1.37 -6.09 1.17
C ILE A 86 -1.98 -5.26 0.04
N GLN A 87 -2.60 -5.94 -0.93
CA GLN A 87 -3.33 -5.32 -2.02
C GLN A 87 -4.82 -5.63 -1.90
N PHE A 88 -5.66 -4.62 -2.08
CA PHE A 88 -7.12 -4.73 -1.93
C PHE A 88 -7.85 -3.64 -2.72
N LYS A 89 -9.06 -3.92 -3.15
CA LYS A 89 -9.92 -2.93 -3.82
C LYS A 89 -10.55 -1.98 -2.82
N GLU A 90 -10.87 -0.75 -3.25
CA GLU A 90 -11.62 0.21 -2.40
C GLU A 90 -12.94 -0.37 -1.90
N ASP A 91 -13.59 -1.19 -2.70
CA ASP A 91 -14.89 -1.83 -2.45
C ASP A 91 -14.79 -3.30 -2.04
N PHE A 92 -13.68 -3.73 -1.45
CA PHE A 92 -13.41 -5.15 -1.15
C PHE A 92 -14.42 -5.83 -0.21
N LEU A 93 -15.24 -5.04 0.51
CA LEU A 93 -16.35 -5.50 1.34
C LEU A 93 -17.72 -5.30 0.68
N GLY A 94 -17.74 -4.92 -0.58
CA GLY A 94 -18.95 -4.46 -1.27
C GLY A 94 -19.13 -2.93 -1.17
N GLU A 95 -19.69 -2.33 -2.21
CA GLU A 95 -19.79 -0.88 -2.33
C GLU A 95 -20.63 -0.24 -1.21
N ASP A 96 -21.73 -0.88 -0.84
CA ASP A 96 -22.66 -0.35 0.18
C ASP A 96 -22.06 -0.36 1.58
N PHE A 97 -21.15 -1.30 1.89
CA PHE A 97 -20.51 -1.39 3.19
C PHE A 97 -19.72 -0.12 3.54
N PHE A 98 -19.10 0.52 2.57
CA PHE A 98 -18.31 1.74 2.77
C PHE A 98 -19.16 3.01 2.84
N GLN A 99 -20.47 2.92 2.63
CA GLN A 99 -21.40 4.06 2.76
C GLN A 99 -21.94 4.23 4.19
N ILE A 100 -21.77 3.25 5.07
CA ILE A 100 -22.22 3.36 6.46
C ILE A 100 -21.37 4.38 7.24
N PRO A 101 -21.96 5.05 8.27
CA PRO A 101 -21.28 6.12 9.01
C PRO A 101 -19.95 5.71 9.65
N GLU A 102 -19.85 4.48 10.13
CA GLU A 102 -18.65 3.93 10.77
C GLU A 102 -17.44 3.83 9.85
N MET A 103 -17.67 3.78 8.53
CA MET A 103 -16.62 3.68 7.51
C MET A 103 -16.15 5.03 6.97
N LYS A 104 -16.75 6.14 7.41
CA LYS A 104 -16.45 7.48 6.89
C LYS A 104 -14.95 7.82 6.92
N LYS A 105 -14.30 7.62 8.05
CA LYS A 105 -12.85 7.91 8.20
C LYS A 105 -11.97 7.01 7.34
N ILE A 106 -12.38 5.75 7.13
CA ILE A 106 -11.67 4.82 6.25
C ILE A 106 -11.81 5.27 4.79
N LYS A 107 -12.99 5.72 4.37
CA LYS A 107 -13.15 6.33 3.02
C LYS A 107 -12.26 7.56 2.84
N GLU A 108 -12.19 8.43 3.84
CA GLU A 108 -11.30 9.59 3.81
C GLU A 108 -9.82 9.18 3.72
N LEU A 109 -9.44 8.09 4.40
CA LEU A 109 -8.08 7.50 4.26
C LEU A 109 -7.83 7.04 2.83
N PHE A 110 -8.78 6.37 2.19
CA PHE A 110 -8.65 5.91 0.80
C PHE A 110 -8.50 7.10 -0.16
N GLU A 111 -9.27 8.18 0.02
CA GLU A 111 -9.11 9.40 -0.77
C GLU A 111 -7.71 10.02 -0.59
N ARG A 112 -7.21 10.12 0.64
CA ARG A 112 -5.85 10.63 0.88
C ARG A 112 -4.77 9.73 0.25
N SER A 113 -5.00 8.42 0.21
CA SER A 113 -4.04 7.46 -0.34
C SER A 113 -3.76 7.64 -1.84
N LYS A 114 -4.66 8.29 -2.56
CA LYS A 114 -4.48 8.61 -4.00
C LYS A 114 -3.25 9.47 -4.27
N LYS A 115 -2.74 10.16 -3.26
CA LYS A 115 -1.51 10.96 -3.31
C LYS A 115 -0.30 10.26 -2.69
N GLY A 116 -0.47 9.03 -2.20
CA GLY A 116 0.52 8.30 -1.44
C GLY A 116 0.70 8.84 -0.02
N ILE A 117 0.72 7.94 0.95
CA ILE A 117 0.85 8.27 2.37
C ILE A 117 2.06 7.54 2.94
N LEU A 118 2.97 8.30 3.55
CA LEU A 118 4.06 7.76 4.36
C LEU A 118 3.70 7.96 5.84
N PHE A 119 3.60 6.88 6.60
CA PHE A 119 3.31 6.95 8.03
C PHE A 119 4.57 7.15 8.86
N GLY A 120 4.43 7.85 9.97
CA GLY A 120 5.52 8.15 10.89
C GLY A 120 5.88 6.98 11.81
N ILE A 121 6.83 7.23 12.70
CA ILE A 121 7.48 6.20 13.53
C ILE A 121 6.50 5.49 14.46
N GLU A 122 5.63 6.23 15.14
CA GLU A 122 4.71 5.65 16.13
C GLU A 122 3.65 4.78 15.46
N THR A 123 3.05 5.25 14.38
CA THR A 123 2.09 4.49 13.59
C THR A 123 2.74 3.24 13.00
N LYS A 124 3.95 3.37 12.45
CA LYS A 124 4.70 2.26 11.87
C LYS A 124 4.97 1.14 12.89
N LYS A 125 5.40 1.47 14.09
CA LYS A 125 5.63 0.47 15.16
C LYS A 125 4.35 -0.30 15.51
N LYS A 126 3.26 0.45 15.73
CA LYS A 126 1.97 -0.13 16.10
C LYS A 126 1.39 -1.03 15.01
N ILE A 127 1.41 -0.56 13.77
CA ILE A 127 0.86 -1.28 12.62
C ILE A 127 1.77 -2.44 12.22
N GLY A 128 3.08 -2.27 12.26
CA GLY A 128 4.05 -3.33 11.93
C GLY A 128 3.79 -4.60 12.73
N PHE A 129 3.62 -4.49 14.03
CA PHE A 129 3.29 -5.62 14.91
C PHE A 129 1.96 -6.32 14.54
N LYS A 130 0.95 -5.53 14.13
CA LYS A 130 -0.33 -6.09 13.68
C LYS A 130 -0.22 -6.78 12.33
N LEU A 131 0.58 -6.23 11.41
CA LEU A 131 0.84 -6.83 10.09
C LEU A 131 1.59 -8.16 10.20
N GLU A 132 2.55 -8.27 11.10
CA GLU A 132 3.24 -9.53 11.40
C GLU A 132 2.25 -10.62 11.82
N LYS A 133 1.30 -10.27 12.69
CA LYS A 133 0.24 -11.19 13.11
C LYS A 133 -0.77 -11.50 11.99
N LEU A 134 -1.10 -10.53 11.17
CA LEU A 134 -2.07 -10.68 10.08
C LEU A 134 -1.62 -11.76 9.08
N VAL A 135 -0.34 -11.80 8.74
CA VAL A 135 0.22 -12.76 7.78
C VAL A 135 -0.08 -14.22 8.17
N GLU A 136 -0.15 -14.50 9.47
CA GLU A 136 -0.44 -15.84 10.00
C GLU A 136 -1.93 -16.17 10.10
N LYS A 137 -2.81 -15.16 9.95
CA LYS A 137 -4.27 -15.35 10.05
C LYS A 137 -4.87 -15.79 8.71
N LYS A 138 -6.04 -16.45 8.79
CA LYS A 138 -6.80 -16.91 7.65
C LYS A 138 -8.27 -16.51 7.76
N GLY A 139 -8.96 -16.42 6.62
CA GLY A 139 -10.40 -16.21 6.53
C GLY A 139 -10.87 -14.96 7.29
N PHE A 140 -11.95 -15.09 8.03
CA PHE A 140 -12.59 -13.98 8.74
C PHE A 140 -11.67 -13.31 9.78
N LYS A 141 -10.82 -14.08 10.46
CA LYS A 141 -9.85 -13.52 11.42
C LYS A 141 -8.83 -12.59 10.76
N LYS A 142 -8.38 -12.93 9.54
CA LYS A 142 -7.52 -12.06 8.74
C LYS A 142 -8.23 -10.75 8.40
N LEU A 143 -9.48 -10.84 7.96
CA LEU A 143 -10.30 -9.68 7.62
C LEU A 143 -10.48 -8.75 8.84
N LEU A 144 -10.81 -9.30 10.00
CA LEU A 144 -10.98 -8.48 11.23
C LEU A 144 -9.70 -7.73 11.62
N VAL A 145 -8.55 -8.39 11.57
CA VAL A 145 -7.26 -7.73 11.86
C VAL A 145 -6.98 -6.63 10.84
N PHE A 146 -7.26 -6.87 9.57
CA PHE A 146 -7.07 -5.87 8.54
C PHE A 146 -7.99 -4.65 8.70
N LEU A 147 -9.26 -4.86 9.04
CA LEU A 147 -10.19 -3.76 9.35
C LEU A 147 -9.72 -2.93 10.55
N GLU A 148 -9.19 -3.59 11.58
CA GLU A 148 -8.60 -2.88 12.73
C GLU A 148 -7.39 -2.04 12.31
N ILE A 149 -6.53 -2.54 11.44
CA ILE A 149 -5.40 -1.79 10.87
C ILE A 149 -5.92 -0.56 10.12
N LEU A 150 -6.88 -0.71 9.22
CA LEU A 150 -7.47 0.41 8.48
C LEU A 150 -8.09 1.45 9.41
N ASN A 151 -8.77 1.03 10.48
CA ASN A 151 -9.34 1.93 11.47
C ASN A 151 -8.25 2.76 12.17
N ILE A 152 -7.15 2.15 12.57
CA ILE A 152 -6.01 2.85 13.18
C ILE A 152 -5.40 3.85 12.20
N LEU A 153 -5.10 3.41 10.98
CA LEU A 153 -4.53 4.27 9.94
C LEU A 153 -5.43 5.46 9.60
N SER A 154 -6.76 5.26 9.62
CA SER A 154 -7.72 6.33 9.32
C SER A 154 -7.77 7.43 10.38
N LYS A 155 -7.35 7.13 11.61
CA LYS A 155 -7.40 8.03 12.76
C LYS A 155 -6.06 8.67 13.11
N THR A 156 -4.95 8.15 12.57
CA THR A 156 -3.63 8.71 12.85
C THR A 156 -3.43 10.06 12.17
N GLU A 157 -2.73 10.95 12.85
CA GLU A 157 -2.22 12.21 12.30
C GLU A 157 -0.71 12.14 11.99
N ASP A 158 -0.07 11.03 12.36
CA ASP A 158 1.36 10.76 12.17
C ASP A 158 1.63 10.25 10.74
N TYR A 159 1.47 11.12 9.74
CA TYR A 159 1.71 10.80 8.34
C TYR A 159 2.11 12.02 7.50
N THR A 160 2.67 11.74 6.33
CA THR A 160 3.02 12.72 5.30
C THR A 160 2.38 12.31 3.97
N ILE A 161 1.77 13.27 3.27
CA ILE A 161 1.29 13.11 1.90
C ILE A 161 2.47 13.29 0.94
N LEU A 162 2.63 12.39 -0.02
CA LEU A 162 3.82 12.33 -0.87
C LEU A 162 3.69 13.14 -2.17
N ASN A 163 2.49 13.28 -2.73
CA ASN A 163 2.27 13.97 -4.00
C ASN A 163 1.35 15.17 -3.84
N VAL A 164 1.61 16.21 -4.64
CA VAL A 164 0.72 17.36 -4.77
C VAL A 164 -0.49 17.05 -5.67
N ASP A 165 -1.53 17.89 -5.62
CA ASP A 165 -2.71 17.78 -6.48
C ASP A 165 -2.33 17.91 -7.97
N GLY A 166 -3.03 17.15 -8.82
CA GLY A 166 -2.92 17.23 -10.28
C GLY A 166 -1.98 16.23 -10.94
N TYR A 167 -1.19 15.46 -10.19
CA TYR A 167 -0.30 14.45 -10.77
C TYR A 167 -1.02 13.40 -11.63
N VAL A 168 -2.14 12.87 -11.16
CA VAL A 168 -2.93 11.83 -11.84
C VAL A 168 -3.42 12.29 -13.21
N VAL A 169 -3.78 13.57 -13.34
CA VAL A 169 -4.28 14.17 -14.60
C VAL A 169 -3.19 14.20 -15.68
N GLU A 170 -1.95 14.52 -15.31
CA GLU A 170 -0.81 14.54 -16.26
C GLU A 170 -0.44 13.15 -16.75
N THR A 171 -0.53 12.13 -15.90
CA THR A 171 -0.21 10.74 -16.27
C THR A 171 -1.26 10.18 -17.23
N GLU A 172 -2.54 10.46 -17.00
CA GLU A 172 -3.63 10.02 -17.89
C GLU A 172 -3.54 10.67 -19.28
N LEU A 173 -3.15 11.94 -19.36
CA LEU A 173 -2.96 12.65 -20.63
C LEU A 173 -1.75 12.15 -21.42
N GLN A 174 -0.67 11.80 -20.74
CA GLN A 174 0.53 11.25 -21.40
C GLN A 174 0.31 9.84 -21.93
N ASP A 175 -0.43 9.00 -21.25
CA ASP A 175 -0.73 7.64 -21.68
C ASP A 175 -1.75 7.63 -22.82
N SER A 176 -2.73 8.54 -22.86
CA SER A 176 -3.64 8.69 -23.99
C SER A 176 -2.97 9.25 -25.26
N ALA A 177 -1.94 10.08 -25.10
CA ALA A 177 -1.17 10.59 -26.24
C ALA A 177 -0.18 9.57 -26.85
N LYS A 178 0.08 8.46 -26.17
CA LYS A 178 0.93 7.35 -26.67
C LYS A 178 0.14 6.24 -27.37
N LEU A 179 -1.20 6.33 -27.37
CA LEU A 179 -2.10 5.34 -27.97
C LEU A 179 -2.66 5.79 -29.33
N ASP A 180 -2.33 7.00 -29.81
CA ASP A 180 -2.58 7.51 -31.14
C ASP A 180 -1.29 7.44 -31.99
#